data_751a74f68ec90f8f8bb7fdc6ffcce858
#
_entry.id   751a74f68ec90f8f8bb7fdc6ffcce858
#
_cell.length_a   1.000
_cell.length_b   1.000
_cell.length_c   1.000
_cell.angle_alpha   90.00
_cell.angle_beta   90.00
_cell.angle_gamma   90.00
#
_symmetry.space_group_name_H-M   'P 1'
#
loop_
_entity.id
_entity.type
_entity.pdbx_description
1 polymer ?
#
loop_
_entity_poly.entity_id
_entity_poly.type
_entity_poly.pdbx_seq_one_letter_code
_entity_poly.pdbx_strand_id
1 'polypeptide(L)'
;MTAVLERPWAYSAFEVEVAASERLSTRFVRITLRGDALRNFAPWGLDQRIKLVLPLPGGGLADFGLLEEPTPHPSDWYTRWKELDEGERNVLRTYTPAAIRPEAGEIDVDVYVHTPAGPASVWATSARPGDRLVVTGPDRRMGWTGYGLHWHPGSARRVLLVADETAYPAARNIVSALDDGVVADVVVDAATPDDDLLSPYVGAPHRAVRVDRADAGARERAVDRKSVV
;
A
#
# COMPACT_ATOMS: atom_id res chain seq x y z
N MET A 1 32.04 14.52 24.42
CA MET A 1 31.65 14.26 23.05
C MET A 1 30.23 13.73 23.08
N THR A 2 29.26 14.56 22.74
CA THR A 2 27.85 14.16 22.65
C THR A 2 27.74 13.31 21.39
N ALA A 3 27.39 12.03 21.54
CA ALA A 3 27.11 11.18 20.38
C ALA A 3 25.99 11.85 19.57
N VAL A 4 26.28 12.20 18.35
CA VAL A 4 25.26 12.61 17.38
C VAL A 4 24.44 11.36 17.15
N LEU A 5 23.24 11.29 17.73
CA LEU A 5 22.28 10.25 17.41
C LEU A 5 21.97 10.39 15.90
N GLU A 6 22.49 9.47 15.10
CA GLU A 6 22.10 9.37 13.70
C GLU A 6 20.59 9.20 13.66
N ARG A 7 19.91 10.14 13.00
CA ARG A 7 18.46 10.05 12.82
C ARG A 7 18.18 8.93 11.84
N PRO A 8 17.15 8.10 12.06
CA PRO A 8 16.72 7.14 11.07
C PRO A 8 16.36 7.86 9.76
N TRP A 9 16.55 7.17 8.63
CA TRP A 9 16.12 7.70 7.35
C TRP A 9 14.59 7.83 7.31
N ALA A 10 14.07 8.76 6.46
CA ALA A 10 12.63 8.98 6.32
C ALA A 10 11.83 7.73 5.91
N TYR A 11 12.53 6.65 5.57
CA TYR A 11 11.98 5.38 5.11
C TYR A 11 12.78 4.24 5.73
N SER A 12 12.16 3.50 6.65
CA SER A 12 12.80 2.44 7.42
C SER A 12 12.27 1.06 7.04
N ALA A 13 13.03 0.02 7.42
CA ALA A 13 12.62 -1.36 7.34
C ALA A 13 12.03 -1.81 8.68
N PHE A 14 10.96 -2.58 8.63
CA PHE A 14 10.22 -3.08 9.79
C PHE A 14 10.03 -4.59 9.63
N GLU A 15 10.61 -5.37 10.54
CA GLU A 15 10.33 -6.79 10.62
C GLU A 15 8.92 -7.01 11.16
N VAL A 16 8.16 -7.85 10.48
CA VAL A 16 6.76 -8.13 10.80
C VAL A 16 6.43 -9.61 10.60
N GLU A 17 5.35 -10.03 11.23
CA GLU A 17 4.73 -11.33 10.97
C GLU A 17 3.28 -11.15 10.51
N VAL A 18 2.76 -12.13 9.80
CA VAL A 18 1.34 -12.23 9.50
C VAL A 18 0.58 -12.50 10.79
N ALA A 19 -0.28 -11.59 11.20
CA ALA A 19 -1.18 -11.76 12.34
C ALA A 19 -2.49 -12.45 11.93
N ALA A 20 -3.01 -12.09 10.73
CA ALA A 20 -4.23 -12.67 10.17
C ALA A 20 -4.20 -12.63 8.64
N SER A 21 -4.94 -13.55 8.03
CA SER A 21 -5.24 -13.56 6.60
C SER A 21 -6.73 -13.77 6.43
N GLU A 22 -7.40 -12.85 5.74
CA GLU A 22 -8.84 -12.83 5.54
C GLU A 22 -9.19 -12.68 4.06
N ARG A 23 -10.08 -13.50 3.55
CA ARG A 23 -10.60 -13.33 2.20
C ARG A 23 -11.75 -12.33 2.20
N LEU A 24 -11.55 -11.21 1.51
CA LEU A 24 -12.54 -10.13 1.42
C LEU A 24 -13.51 -10.31 0.25
N SER A 25 -13.05 -10.91 -0.86
CA SER A 25 -13.83 -11.22 -2.05
C SER A 25 -13.21 -12.38 -2.82
N THR A 26 -13.74 -12.69 -3.99
CA THR A 26 -13.17 -13.71 -4.88
C THR A 26 -11.69 -13.46 -5.18
N ARG A 27 -11.30 -12.19 -5.33
CA ARG A 27 -9.93 -11.81 -5.73
C ARG A 27 -9.17 -10.97 -4.70
N PHE A 28 -9.74 -10.67 -3.54
CA PHE A 28 -9.05 -9.91 -2.51
C PHE A 28 -8.76 -10.74 -1.27
N VAL A 29 -7.52 -10.64 -0.81
CA VAL A 29 -7.08 -11.15 0.49
C VAL A 29 -6.51 -9.99 1.29
N ARG A 30 -7.02 -9.78 2.50
CA ARG A 30 -6.41 -8.87 3.49
C ARG A 30 -5.38 -9.64 4.29
N ILE A 31 -4.19 -9.09 4.36
CA ILE A 31 -3.13 -9.56 5.24
C ILE A 31 -2.94 -8.51 6.33
N THR A 32 -3.20 -8.89 7.57
CA THR A 32 -2.83 -8.09 8.74
C THR A 32 -1.42 -8.46 9.16
N LEU A 33 -0.52 -7.51 9.10
CA LEU A 33 0.87 -7.62 9.52
C LEU A 33 1.04 -6.99 10.89
N ARG A 34 1.82 -7.61 11.76
CA ARG A 34 2.10 -7.12 13.12
C ARG A 34 3.60 -7.18 13.42
N GLY A 35 4.07 -6.21 14.19
CA GLY A 35 5.44 -6.16 14.71
C GLY A 35 5.63 -4.96 15.61
N ASP A 36 6.44 -5.10 16.67
CA ASP A 36 6.69 -4.02 17.63
C ASP A 36 7.32 -2.80 16.97
N ALA A 37 8.15 -3.01 15.94
CA ALA A 37 8.78 -1.95 15.17
C ALA A 37 7.77 -1.06 14.45
N LEU A 38 6.56 -1.56 14.12
CA LEU A 38 5.50 -0.80 13.45
C LEU A 38 4.94 0.34 14.32
N ARG A 39 5.27 0.39 15.61
CA ARG A 39 4.99 1.57 16.46
C ARG A 39 5.69 2.83 15.95
N ASN A 40 6.77 2.66 15.20
CA ASN A 40 7.50 3.73 14.54
C ASN A 40 7.05 3.98 13.08
N PHE A 41 6.13 3.17 12.56
CA PHE A 41 5.62 3.34 11.21
C PHE A 41 4.74 4.60 11.12
N ALA A 42 4.96 5.44 10.09
CA ALA A 42 4.22 6.69 9.94
C ALA A 42 2.78 6.43 9.43
N PRO A 43 1.74 6.87 10.16
CA PRO A 43 0.34 6.61 9.81
C PRO A 43 -0.25 7.72 8.92
N TRP A 44 0.43 8.07 7.83
CA TRP A 44 -0.03 9.20 7.01
C TRP A 44 -1.23 8.86 6.13
N GLY A 45 -1.47 7.57 5.84
CA GLY A 45 -2.58 7.15 5.01
C GLY A 45 -2.43 7.62 3.56
N LEU A 46 -3.48 8.18 2.97
CA LEU A 46 -3.50 8.64 1.58
C LEU A 46 -3.04 7.53 0.60
N ASP A 47 -2.20 7.88 -0.34
CA ASP A 47 -1.55 6.98 -1.28
C ASP A 47 -0.16 6.51 -0.81
N GLN A 48 0.07 6.50 0.51
CA GLN A 48 1.35 6.12 1.13
C GLN A 48 1.90 4.82 0.57
N ARG A 49 3.02 4.91 -0.13
CA ARG A 49 3.69 3.75 -0.73
C ARG A 49 4.56 3.03 0.30
N ILE A 50 4.42 1.72 0.33
CA ILE A 50 5.27 0.79 1.07
C ILE A 50 5.79 -0.29 0.13
N LYS A 51 6.84 -1.00 0.56
CA LYS A 51 7.23 -2.25 -0.10
C LYS A 51 7.07 -3.41 0.88
N LEU A 52 6.44 -4.47 0.39
CA LEU A 52 6.54 -5.79 0.99
C LEU A 52 7.77 -6.49 0.41
N VAL A 53 8.65 -6.93 1.28
CA VAL A 53 9.81 -7.76 0.98
C VAL A 53 9.40 -9.19 1.31
N LEU A 54 8.90 -9.91 0.32
CA LEU A 54 8.35 -11.25 0.52
C LEU A 54 9.46 -12.22 0.89
N PRO A 55 9.20 -13.22 1.75
CA PRO A 55 10.21 -14.19 2.15
C PRO A 55 10.69 -14.99 0.94
N LEU A 56 11.91 -15.49 1.02
CA LEU A 56 12.44 -16.49 0.08
C LEU A 56 11.60 -17.79 0.15
N PRO A 57 11.64 -18.66 -0.88
CA PRO A 57 10.90 -19.93 -0.85
C PRO A 57 11.18 -20.80 0.38
N GLY A 58 12.39 -20.71 0.96
CA GLY A 58 12.78 -21.35 2.22
C GLY A 58 12.53 -20.54 3.48
N GLY A 59 11.90 -19.38 3.35
CA GLY A 59 11.77 -18.38 4.41
C GLY A 59 12.98 -17.44 4.49
N GLY A 60 12.84 -16.36 5.25
CA GLY A 60 13.91 -15.42 5.54
C GLY A 60 14.14 -14.31 4.51
N LEU A 61 15.15 -13.51 4.80
CA LEU A 61 15.59 -12.36 4.03
C LEU A 61 17.02 -12.61 3.57
N ALA A 62 17.30 -12.35 2.29
CA ALA A 62 18.67 -12.30 1.77
C ALA A 62 19.41 -11.10 2.40
N ASP A 63 20.71 -11.24 2.56
CA ASP A 63 21.53 -10.16 3.11
C ASP A 63 21.89 -9.14 2.03
N PHE A 64 21.19 -8.03 2.01
CA PHE A 64 21.49 -6.85 1.20
C PHE A 64 21.50 -5.56 2.03
N GLY A 65 21.69 -5.70 3.35
CA GLY A 65 21.84 -4.59 4.27
C GLY A 65 20.53 -3.86 4.62
N LEU A 66 19.36 -4.39 4.25
CA LEU A 66 18.08 -3.70 4.49
C LEU A 66 17.78 -3.49 5.98
N LEU A 67 18.21 -4.43 6.83
CA LEU A 67 17.97 -4.39 8.28
C LEU A 67 19.12 -3.75 9.08
N GLU A 68 20.08 -3.11 8.41
CA GLU A 68 21.06 -2.28 9.11
C GLU A 68 20.38 -1.13 9.87
N GLU A 69 20.93 -0.74 11.04
CA GLU A 69 20.40 0.36 11.86
C GLU A 69 21.38 1.55 11.91
N PRO A 70 20.96 2.76 11.45
CA PRO A 70 19.66 3.05 10.78
C PRO A 70 19.55 2.39 9.41
N THR A 71 18.33 2.09 8.98
CA THR A 71 18.10 1.54 7.62
C THR A 71 18.82 2.39 6.57
N PRO A 72 19.67 1.80 5.71
CA PRO A 72 20.40 2.54 4.70
C PRO A 72 19.46 3.27 3.72
N HIS A 73 20.00 4.28 3.03
CA HIS A 73 19.23 4.98 2.01
C HIS A 73 18.66 4.00 0.97
N PRO A 74 17.41 4.19 0.50
CA PRO A 74 16.80 3.28 -0.47
C PRO A 74 17.65 2.99 -1.72
N SER A 75 18.43 3.98 -2.21
CA SER A 75 19.36 3.75 -3.32
C SER A 75 20.42 2.69 -3.01
N ASP A 76 20.88 2.62 -1.76
CA ASP A 76 22.00 1.79 -1.37
C ASP A 76 21.57 0.32 -1.21
N TRP A 77 20.57 0.06 -0.35
CA TRP A 77 20.09 -1.32 -0.20
C TRP A 77 19.41 -1.86 -1.46
N TYR A 78 18.76 -0.99 -2.27
CA TYR A 78 18.15 -1.42 -3.53
C TYR A 78 19.20 -1.76 -4.60
N THR A 79 20.34 -1.07 -4.60
CA THR A 79 21.49 -1.41 -5.47
C THR A 79 22.06 -2.77 -5.07
N ARG A 80 22.35 -2.98 -3.77
CA ARG A 80 22.81 -4.29 -3.25
C ARG A 80 21.82 -5.42 -3.57
N TRP A 81 20.51 -5.15 -3.41
CA TRP A 81 19.47 -6.11 -3.77
C TRP A 81 19.49 -6.49 -5.26
N LYS A 82 19.78 -5.56 -6.17
CA LYS A 82 19.88 -5.83 -7.61
C LYS A 82 21.12 -6.66 -7.96
N GLU A 83 22.17 -6.56 -7.16
CA GLU A 83 23.43 -7.32 -7.36
C GLU A 83 23.29 -8.78 -6.96
N LEU A 84 22.29 -9.15 -6.17
CA LEU A 84 21.98 -10.54 -5.88
C LEU A 84 21.40 -11.25 -7.11
N ASP A 85 21.72 -12.54 -7.24
CA ASP A 85 21.13 -13.38 -8.27
C ASP A 85 19.60 -13.43 -8.13
N GLU A 86 18.89 -13.52 -9.25
CA GLU A 86 17.43 -13.43 -9.28
C GLU A 86 16.75 -14.51 -8.42
N GLY A 87 17.34 -15.72 -8.36
CA GLY A 87 16.84 -16.82 -7.54
C GLY A 87 17.14 -16.70 -6.04
N GLU A 88 18.06 -15.82 -5.66
CA GLU A 88 18.53 -15.64 -4.27
C GLU A 88 18.01 -14.36 -3.62
N ARG A 89 17.37 -13.49 -4.38
CA ARG A 89 16.84 -12.22 -3.85
C ARG A 89 15.35 -12.28 -3.54
N ASN A 90 14.97 -11.60 -2.48
CA ASN A 90 13.57 -11.46 -2.10
C ASN A 90 12.77 -10.71 -3.16
N VAL A 91 11.53 -11.11 -3.37
CA VAL A 91 10.60 -10.40 -4.25
C VAL A 91 10.10 -9.14 -3.54
N LEU A 92 10.27 -8.00 -4.19
CA LEU A 92 9.76 -6.70 -3.71
C LEU A 92 8.47 -6.35 -4.42
N ARG A 93 7.42 -5.98 -3.67
CA ARG A 93 6.16 -5.48 -4.24
C ARG A 93 5.70 -4.22 -3.52
N THR A 94 5.18 -3.29 -4.31
CA THR A 94 4.69 -2.00 -3.80
C THR A 94 3.19 -2.11 -3.52
N TYR A 95 2.80 -1.59 -2.34
CA TYR A 95 1.41 -1.52 -1.91
C TYR A 95 1.12 -0.17 -1.26
N THR A 96 -0.16 0.11 -1.07
CA THR A 96 -0.67 1.14 -0.16
C THR A 96 -1.36 0.41 1.00
N PRO A 97 -1.02 0.70 2.26
CA PRO A 97 -1.73 0.12 3.40
C PRO A 97 -3.22 0.44 3.36
N ALA A 98 -4.04 -0.57 3.58
CA ALA A 98 -5.48 -0.40 3.74
C ALA A 98 -5.84 0.23 5.09
N ALA A 99 -5.06 -0.07 6.14
CA ALA A 99 -5.13 0.58 7.44
C ALA A 99 -3.76 0.56 8.12
N ILE A 100 -3.51 1.56 8.98
CA ILE A 100 -2.28 1.68 9.76
C ILE A 100 -2.69 1.95 11.20
N ARG A 101 -2.25 1.10 12.14
CA ARG A 101 -2.56 1.16 13.57
C ARG A 101 -1.27 1.08 14.39
N PRO A 102 -0.47 2.17 14.50
CA PRO A 102 0.83 2.12 15.16
C PRO A 102 0.74 1.71 16.64
N GLU A 103 -0.31 2.12 17.32
CA GLU A 103 -0.49 1.79 18.74
C GLU A 103 -0.71 0.29 18.98
N ALA A 104 -1.31 -0.39 18.00
CA ALA A 104 -1.42 -1.86 18.01
C ALA A 104 -0.18 -2.54 17.41
N GLY A 105 0.71 -1.78 16.74
CA GLY A 105 1.82 -2.33 15.98
C GLY A 105 1.33 -3.13 14.77
N GLU A 106 0.28 -2.65 14.08
CA GLU A 106 -0.35 -3.38 12.98
C GLU A 106 -0.56 -2.53 11.72
N ILE A 107 -0.49 -3.18 10.57
CA ILE A 107 -0.94 -2.64 9.28
C ILE A 107 -1.75 -3.69 8.53
N ASP A 108 -2.77 -3.25 7.79
CA ASP A 108 -3.50 -4.09 6.85
C ASP A 108 -3.07 -3.80 5.41
N VAL A 109 -2.87 -4.86 4.64
CA VAL A 109 -2.57 -4.78 3.21
C VAL A 109 -3.60 -5.61 2.46
N ASP A 110 -4.37 -4.97 1.58
CA ASP A 110 -5.32 -5.64 0.70
C ASP A 110 -4.59 -6.05 -0.59
N VAL A 111 -4.48 -7.35 -0.81
CA VAL A 111 -3.79 -7.93 -1.96
C VAL A 111 -4.80 -8.40 -2.98
N TYR A 112 -4.79 -7.79 -4.17
CA TYR A 112 -5.54 -8.29 -5.31
C TYR A 112 -4.84 -9.51 -5.91
N VAL A 113 -5.58 -10.61 -6.00
CA VAL A 113 -5.08 -11.89 -6.53
C VAL A 113 -5.28 -11.92 -8.03
N HIS A 114 -4.17 -11.73 -8.76
CA HIS A 114 -4.17 -11.76 -10.22
C HIS A 114 -4.32 -13.16 -10.80
N THR A 115 -4.79 -13.24 -12.04
CA THR A 115 -4.80 -14.47 -12.85
C THR A 115 -4.14 -14.17 -14.20
N PRO A 116 -3.00 -14.80 -14.54
CA PRO A 116 -2.25 -15.75 -13.71
C PRO A 116 -1.65 -15.11 -12.45
N ALA A 117 -1.46 -15.92 -11.40
CA ALA A 117 -0.97 -15.44 -10.12
C ALA A 117 0.52 -15.08 -10.20
N GLY A 118 0.86 -13.83 -9.86
CA GLY A 118 2.23 -13.40 -9.64
C GLY A 118 2.70 -13.74 -8.21
N PRO A 119 4.00 -13.51 -7.89
CA PRO A 119 4.58 -13.90 -6.59
C PRO A 119 3.82 -13.40 -5.36
N ALA A 120 3.34 -12.15 -5.38
CA ALA A 120 2.55 -11.61 -4.25
C ALA A 120 1.18 -12.28 -4.13
N SER A 121 0.52 -12.60 -5.25
CA SER A 121 -0.75 -13.33 -5.24
C SER A 121 -0.58 -14.74 -4.69
N VAL A 122 0.49 -15.44 -5.09
CA VAL A 122 0.84 -16.77 -4.57
C VAL A 122 1.10 -16.70 -3.07
N TRP A 123 1.93 -15.76 -2.63
CA TRP A 123 2.24 -15.56 -1.21
C TRP A 123 0.97 -15.25 -0.41
N ALA A 124 0.19 -14.26 -0.80
CA ALA A 124 -1.00 -13.82 -0.05
C ALA A 124 -2.06 -14.92 0.10
N THR A 125 -2.22 -15.79 -0.90
CA THR A 125 -3.17 -16.89 -0.84
C THR A 125 -2.72 -18.06 0.03
N SER A 126 -1.43 -18.14 0.35
CA SER A 126 -0.83 -19.17 1.22
C SER A 126 -0.38 -18.66 2.58
N ALA A 127 -0.37 -17.35 2.80
CA ALA A 127 0.11 -16.69 4.02
C ALA A 127 -0.67 -17.16 5.26
N ARG A 128 0.07 -17.45 6.33
CA ARG A 128 -0.48 -17.95 7.59
C ARG A 128 0.03 -17.12 8.77
N PRO A 129 -0.73 -17.02 9.86
CA PRO A 129 -0.23 -16.41 11.09
C PRO A 129 1.13 -16.98 11.51
N GLY A 130 2.08 -16.06 11.81
CA GLY A 130 3.46 -16.38 12.13
C GLY A 130 4.44 -16.35 10.96
N ASP A 131 3.98 -16.27 9.71
CA ASP A 131 4.88 -16.08 8.56
C ASP A 131 5.57 -14.72 8.64
N ARG A 132 6.89 -14.69 8.48
CA ARG A 132 7.69 -13.48 8.63
C ARG A 132 8.04 -12.85 7.30
N LEU A 133 8.07 -11.52 7.28
CA LEU A 133 8.53 -10.71 6.15
C LEU A 133 9.03 -9.35 6.65
N VAL A 134 9.47 -8.51 5.71
CA VAL A 134 9.86 -7.13 6.03
C VAL A 134 8.97 -6.16 5.25
N VAL A 135 8.55 -5.09 5.91
CA VAL A 135 7.88 -3.95 5.29
C VAL A 135 8.81 -2.76 5.31
N THR A 136 8.93 -2.04 4.19
CA THR A 136 9.62 -0.76 4.20
C THR A 136 8.61 0.36 4.00
N GLY A 137 8.77 1.43 4.75
CA GLY A 137 7.87 2.57 4.71
C GLY A 137 8.34 3.76 5.50
N PRO A 138 7.58 4.88 5.48
CA PRO A 138 7.94 6.07 6.22
C PRO A 138 8.04 5.83 7.73
N ASP A 139 9.02 6.48 8.35
CA ASP A 139 9.29 6.37 9.79
C ASP A 139 8.85 7.65 10.52
N ARG A 140 7.89 7.52 11.45
CA ARG A 140 7.33 8.67 12.19
C ARG A 140 8.35 9.39 13.08
N ARG A 141 9.47 8.74 13.43
CA ARG A 141 10.55 9.34 14.23
C ARG A 141 11.23 10.52 13.51
N MET A 142 11.13 10.56 12.16
CA MET A 142 11.59 11.68 11.34
C MET A 142 10.58 12.85 11.28
N GLY A 143 9.38 12.68 11.82
CA GLY A 143 8.27 13.61 11.61
C GLY A 143 7.67 13.49 10.21
N TRP A 144 6.91 14.49 9.81
CA TRP A 144 6.30 14.52 8.49
C TRP A 144 7.35 14.81 7.41
N THR A 145 7.61 13.84 6.56
CA THR A 145 8.54 13.98 5.41
C THR A 145 7.81 13.96 4.07
N GLY A 146 6.57 13.47 4.03
CA GLY A 146 5.81 13.24 2.80
C GLY A 146 6.41 12.15 1.91
N TYR A 147 7.40 11.41 2.38
CA TYR A 147 8.06 10.37 1.58
C TYR A 147 7.08 9.25 1.22
N GLY A 148 7.01 8.93 -0.07
CA GLY A 148 6.10 7.90 -0.58
C GLY A 148 4.67 8.37 -0.83
N LEU A 149 4.37 9.66 -0.62
CA LEU A 149 3.09 10.27 -0.97
C LEU A 149 3.21 11.02 -2.30
N HIS A 150 2.18 10.92 -3.12
CA HIS A 150 2.04 11.66 -4.38
C HIS A 150 0.77 12.50 -4.43
N TRP A 151 -0.18 12.24 -3.54
CA TRP A 151 -1.43 12.97 -3.48
C TRP A 151 -1.21 14.43 -3.08
N HIS A 152 -1.50 15.36 -4.01
CA HIS A 152 -1.34 16.80 -3.83
C HIS A 152 -2.44 17.56 -4.57
N PRO A 153 -3.67 17.64 -4.02
CA PRO A 153 -4.81 18.28 -4.70
C PRO A 153 -4.71 19.82 -4.73
N GLY A 154 -3.77 20.41 -3.99
CA GLY A 154 -3.68 21.86 -3.85
C GLY A 154 -4.96 22.48 -3.26
N SER A 155 -5.48 23.55 -3.89
CA SER A 155 -6.70 24.22 -3.48
C SER A 155 -7.97 23.71 -4.20
N ALA A 156 -7.91 22.54 -4.83
CA ALA A 156 -9.04 21.98 -5.55
C ALA A 156 -10.23 21.72 -4.62
N ARG A 157 -11.42 22.18 -5.01
CA ARG A 157 -12.69 21.90 -4.32
C ARG A 157 -13.39 20.67 -4.86
N ARG A 158 -12.94 20.17 -6.00
CA ARG A 158 -13.45 18.96 -6.63
C ARG A 158 -12.29 18.17 -7.19
N VAL A 159 -12.28 16.88 -6.95
CA VAL A 159 -11.24 15.96 -7.41
C VAL A 159 -11.87 14.77 -8.12
N LEU A 160 -11.18 14.25 -9.13
CA LEU A 160 -11.54 13.02 -9.82
C LEU A 160 -10.50 11.96 -9.48
N LEU A 161 -10.95 10.85 -8.90
CA LEU A 161 -10.14 9.66 -8.65
C LEU A 161 -10.56 8.56 -9.63
N VAL A 162 -9.59 7.97 -10.30
CA VAL A 162 -9.81 6.80 -11.18
C VAL A 162 -8.98 5.66 -10.62
N ALA A 163 -9.62 4.63 -10.12
CA ALA A 163 -8.97 3.54 -9.40
C ALA A 163 -9.36 2.18 -9.98
N ASP A 164 -8.35 1.38 -10.32
CA ASP A 164 -8.51 -0.06 -10.46
C ASP A 164 -8.36 -0.75 -9.09
N GLU A 165 -8.51 -2.06 -9.05
CA GLU A 165 -8.46 -2.85 -7.81
C GLU A 165 -7.18 -2.64 -7.01
N THR A 166 -6.05 -2.39 -7.67
CA THR A 166 -4.75 -2.20 -7.00
C THR A 166 -4.65 -0.85 -6.31
N ALA A 167 -5.46 0.12 -6.73
CA ALA A 167 -5.48 1.49 -6.20
C ALA A 167 -6.59 1.74 -5.16
N TYR A 168 -7.48 0.77 -4.89
CA TYR A 168 -8.59 0.95 -3.96
C TYR A 168 -8.17 1.42 -2.55
N PRO A 169 -7.10 0.86 -1.92
CA PRO A 169 -6.67 1.36 -0.63
C PRO A 169 -6.27 2.84 -0.65
N ALA A 170 -5.55 3.27 -1.69
CA ALA A 170 -5.16 4.67 -1.88
C ALA A 170 -6.39 5.58 -2.06
N ALA A 171 -7.29 5.22 -2.98
CA ALA A 171 -8.50 6.00 -3.24
C ALA A 171 -9.39 6.13 -2.00
N ARG A 172 -9.58 5.02 -1.25
CA ARG A 172 -10.33 5.01 0.01
C ARG A 172 -9.70 5.92 1.06
N ASN A 173 -8.39 5.81 1.27
CA ASN A 173 -7.67 6.62 2.24
C ASN A 173 -7.74 8.10 1.87
N ILE A 174 -7.59 8.44 0.57
CA ILE A 174 -7.71 9.81 0.08
C ILE A 174 -9.12 10.36 0.33
N VAL A 175 -10.18 9.63 -0.08
CA VAL A 175 -11.57 10.08 0.13
C VAL A 175 -11.86 10.31 1.61
N SER A 176 -11.36 9.42 2.49
CA SER A 176 -11.55 9.53 3.94
C SER A 176 -10.78 10.69 4.58
N ALA A 177 -9.78 11.25 3.89
CA ALA A 177 -8.91 12.32 4.37
C ALA A 177 -9.17 13.65 3.67
N LEU A 178 -10.19 13.76 2.81
CA LEU A 178 -10.55 15.02 2.15
C LEU A 178 -11.08 16.03 3.17
N ASP A 179 -10.62 17.26 3.03
CA ASP A 179 -11.12 18.38 3.84
C ASP A 179 -12.60 18.65 3.59
N ASP A 180 -13.26 19.25 4.59
CA ASP A 180 -14.63 19.72 4.48
C ASP A 180 -14.81 20.65 3.26
N GLY A 181 -15.83 20.36 2.46
CA GLY A 181 -16.16 21.12 1.25
C GLY A 181 -15.38 20.71 0.00
N VAL A 182 -14.52 19.70 0.07
CA VAL A 182 -13.95 19.03 -1.11
C VAL A 182 -14.82 17.86 -1.50
N VAL A 183 -15.19 17.76 -2.78
CA VAL A 183 -16.03 16.68 -3.31
C VAL A 183 -15.18 15.81 -4.23
N ALA A 184 -15.23 14.50 -4.02
CA ALA A 184 -14.62 13.51 -4.90
C ALA A 184 -15.67 12.87 -5.81
N ASP A 185 -15.36 12.81 -7.10
CA ASP A 185 -15.95 11.86 -8.04
C ASP A 185 -14.97 10.69 -8.22
N VAL A 186 -15.43 9.47 -7.98
CA VAL A 186 -14.60 8.27 -8.00
C VAL A 186 -15.09 7.35 -9.12
N VAL A 187 -14.23 7.06 -10.08
CA VAL A 187 -14.45 6.02 -11.10
C VAL A 187 -13.79 4.75 -10.62
N VAL A 188 -14.60 3.74 -10.35
CA VAL A 188 -14.16 2.44 -9.81
C VAL A 188 -14.11 1.44 -10.96
N ASP A 189 -12.91 1.09 -11.39
CA ASP A 189 -12.69 0.07 -12.42
C ASP A 189 -12.57 -1.29 -11.74
N ALA A 190 -13.61 -2.11 -11.84
CA ALA A 190 -13.69 -3.44 -11.24
C ALA A 190 -13.98 -4.51 -12.29
N ALA A 191 -13.24 -5.62 -12.22
CA ALA A 191 -13.47 -6.76 -13.10
C ALA A 191 -14.82 -7.45 -12.82
N THR A 192 -15.23 -7.46 -11.57
CA THR A 192 -16.54 -8.01 -11.13
C THR A 192 -17.15 -7.12 -10.05
N PRO A 193 -18.49 -7.17 -9.85
CA PRO A 193 -19.14 -6.45 -8.75
C PRO A 193 -18.66 -6.90 -7.36
N ASP A 194 -18.31 -8.16 -7.20
CA ASP A 194 -17.83 -8.76 -5.94
C ASP A 194 -16.48 -8.19 -5.51
N ASP A 195 -15.67 -7.78 -6.49
CA ASP A 195 -14.33 -7.20 -6.24
C ASP A 195 -14.37 -5.66 -6.04
N ASP A 196 -15.55 -5.02 -6.11
CA ASP A 196 -15.69 -3.60 -5.81
C ASP A 196 -15.68 -3.36 -4.30
N LEU A 197 -14.48 -3.30 -3.74
CA LEU A 197 -14.26 -2.98 -2.33
C LEU A 197 -14.13 -1.47 -2.07
N LEU A 198 -14.30 -0.62 -3.08
CA LEU A 198 -14.14 0.83 -2.95
C LEU A 198 -15.48 1.57 -2.84
N SER A 199 -16.45 1.27 -3.72
CA SER A 199 -17.73 1.99 -3.74
C SER A 199 -18.44 2.05 -2.39
N PRO A 200 -18.42 1.03 -1.52
CA PRO A 200 -19.06 1.09 -0.20
C PRO A 200 -18.47 2.15 0.74
N TYR A 201 -17.25 2.60 0.50
CA TYR A 201 -16.58 3.65 1.29
C TYR A 201 -16.79 5.07 0.74
N VAL A 202 -17.47 5.20 -0.40
CA VAL A 202 -17.70 6.51 -1.04
C VAL A 202 -19.13 6.94 -0.78
N GLY A 203 -19.34 7.62 0.36
CA GLY A 203 -20.63 8.20 0.74
C GLY A 203 -20.73 9.69 0.40
N ALA A 204 -21.95 10.26 0.54
CA ALA A 204 -22.16 11.70 0.35
C ALA A 204 -21.20 12.54 1.21
N PRO A 205 -20.66 13.67 0.70
CA PRO A 205 -20.98 14.34 -0.55
C PRO A 205 -20.27 13.77 -1.79
N HIS A 206 -19.41 12.77 -1.63
CA HIS A 206 -18.67 12.14 -2.71
C HIS A 206 -19.56 11.20 -3.54
N ARG A 207 -19.10 10.82 -4.73
CA ARG A 207 -19.84 9.94 -5.64
C ARG A 207 -18.93 8.87 -6.22
N ALA A 208 -19.40 7.63 -6.25
CA ALA A 208 -18.74 6.54 -6.96
C ALA A 208 -19.53 6.13 -8.20
N VAL A 209 -18.80 5.82 -9.27
CA VAL A 209 -19.34 5.19 -10.48
C VAL A 209 -18.46 3.99 -10.80
N ARG A 210 -19.03 2.79 -10.65
CA ARG A 210 -18.36 1.58 -11.09
C ARG A 210 -18.43 1.45 -12.60
N VAL A 211 -17.32 1.12 -13.22
CA VAL A 211 -17.22 0.77 -14.64
C VAL A 211 -16.79 -0.67 -14.78
N ASP A 212 -17.31 -1.35 -15.79
CA ASP A 212 -16.92 -2.71 -16.12
C ASP A 212 -15.69 -2.65 -17.03
N ARG A 213 -14.62 -3.32 -16.62
CA ARG A 213 -13.38 -3.39 -17.39
C ARG A 213 -13.57 -4.06 -18.75
N ALA A 214 -14.53 -4.95 -18.89
CA ALA A 214 -14.82 -5.61 -20.15
C ALA A 214 -15.49 -4.67 -21.16
N ASP A 215 -16.08 -3.54 -20.72
CA ASP A 215 -16.65 -2.52 -21.60
C ASP A 215 -15.56 -1.53 -22.04
N ALA A 216 -15.02 -1.75 -23.24
CA ALA A 216 -14.04 -0.86 -23.84
C ALA A 216 -14.58 0.57 -23.93
N GLY A 217 -13.86 1.54 -23.35
CA GLY A 217 -14.25 2.94 -23.30
C GLY A 217 -15.21 3.32 -22.16
N ALA A 218 -15.64 2.38 -21.30
CA ALA A 218 -16.50 2.71 -20.15
C ALA A 218 -15.83 3.69 -19.20
N ARG A 219 -14.51 3.55 -19.00
CA ARG A 219 -13.70 4.43 -18.17
C ARG A 219 -13.66 5.85 -18.73
N GLU A 220 -13.35 6.00 -20.02
CA GLU A 220 -13.32 7.28 -20.71
C GLU A 220 -14.69 7.97 -20.65
N ARG A 221 -15.76 7.26 -20.95
CA ARG A 221 -17.13 7.82 -20.85
C ARG A 221 -17.49 8.25 -19.43
N ALA A 222 -17.03 7.54 -18.42
CA ALA A 222 -17.27 7.89 -17.01
C ALA A 222 -16.48 9.16 -16.61
N VAL A 223 -15.25 9.30 -17.09
CA VAL A 223 -14.40 10.48 -16.88
C VAL A 223 -14.99 11.69 -17.60
N ASP A 224 -15.33 11.56 -18.89
CA ASP A 224 -15.86 12.66 -19.72
C ASP A 224 -17.15 13.24 -19.15
N ARG A 225 -18.06 12.39 -18.65
CA ARG A 225 -19.32 12.85 -18.01
C ARG A 225 -19.06 13.69 -16.75
N LYS A 226 -17.90 13.57 -16.12
CA LYS A 226 -17.51 14.31 -14.92
C LYS A 226 -16.75 15.59 -15.25
N SER A 227 -16.14 15.67 -16.43
CA SER A 227 -15.38 16.85 -16.90
C SER A 227 -16.26 17.97 -17.45
N VAL A 228 -17.57 17.76 -17.60
CA VAL A 228 -18.53 18.69 -18.23
C VAL A 228 -19.42 19.39 -17.19
N VAL A 229 -18.92 19.65 -16.00
CA VAL A 229 -19.67 20.44 -14.99
C VAL A 229 -18.81 21.56 -14.45
#